data_db011cf18f8c0d5dc07f5d311e26b58d
#
_entry.id   db011cf18f8c0d5dc07f5d311e26b58d
#
_cell.length_a   1.000
_cell.length_b   1.000
_cell.length_c   1.000
_cell.angle_alpha   90.00
_cell.angle_beta   90.00
_cell.angle_gamma   90.00
#
_symmetry.space_group_name_H-M   'P 1'
#
loop_
_entity.id
_entity.type
_entity.pdbx_description
1 polymer ?
#
loop_
_entity_poly.entity_id
_entity_poly.type
_entity_poly.pdbx_seq_one_letter_code
_entity_poly.pdbx_strand_id
1 'polypeptide(L)'
;ILSAAPWTAMGHHTLLLQPMTRSEALRLFLMDHGYAIKREALVLDRGTIYPCMEVIAGQMRLSTGQLWGGARLRQDPLGDTYIIQKIIRLQRAIAGLRHSERPDDYEKADRLREIVTALLSMREEWRHANGPRN
;
A
#
# COMPACT_ATOMS: atom_id res chain seq x y z
N ILE A 1 -14.36 -8.73 -3.35
CA ILE A 1 -12.95 -8.40 -3.28
C ILE A 1 -12.21 -9.32 -2.35
N LEU A 2 -12.75 -9.55 -1.18
CA LEU A 2 -12.31 -10.66 -0.36
C LEU A 2 -13.10 -11.89 -0.77
N SER A 3 -12.97 -12.28 -2.01
CA SER A 3 -13.64 -13.48 -2.49
C SER A 3 -12.94 -14.70 -1.91
N ALA A 4 -12.83 -14.73 -0.61
CA ALA A 4 -12.23 -15.83 0.09
C ALA A 4 -13.16 -17.03 0.03
N ALA A 5 -12.59 -18.20 -0.17
CA ALA A 5 -13.35 -19.42 0.00
C ALA A 5 -13.90 -19.51 1.43
N PRO A 6 -15.05 -20.16 1.67
CA PRO A 6 -15.64 -20.20 3.01
C PRO A 6 -14.68 -20.69 4.10
N TRP A 7 -13.77 -21.62 3.76
CA TRP A 7 -12.81 -22.14 4.73
C TRP A 7 -11.81 -21.08 5.22
N THR A 8 -11.62 -20.01 4.48
CA THR A 8 -10.67 -18.94 4.88
C THR A 8 -11.22 -18.07 6.01
N ALA A 9 -12.50 -18.17 6.32
CA ALA A 9 -13.09 -17.48 7.46
C ALA A 9 -12.84 -18.19 8.78
N MET A 10 -12.16 -19.30 8.77
CA MET A 10 -11.89 -20.10 9.95
C MET A 10 -10.58 -19.69 10.61
N GLY A 11 -10.57 -18.57 11.23
CA GLY A 11 -9.57 -17.93 12.07
C GLY A 11 -8.11 -18.32 12.03
N HIS A 12 -7.76 -19.57 11.90
CA HIS A 12 -6.35 -20.00 11.88
C HIS A 12 -5.86 -20.37 10.49
N HIS A 13 -6.65 -20.10 9.46
CA HIS A 13 -6.21 -20.30 8.08
C HIS A 13 -5.51 -19.05 7.55
N THR A 14 -4.56 -19.26 6.66
CA THR A 14 -3.87 -18.20 5.97
C THR A 14 -4.61 -17.84 4.70
N LEU A 15 -4.84 -16.54 4.49
CA LEU A 15 -5.38 -16.02 3.25
C LEU A 15 -4.26 -15.54 2.36
N LEU A 16 -4.33 -15.87 1.07
CA LEU A 16 -3.44 -15.30 0.07
C LEU A 16 -4.25 -14.34 -0.77
N LEU A 17 -3.91 -13.05 -0.72
CA LEU A 17 -4.65 -11.99 -1.39
C LEU A 17 -3.74 -11.29 -2.38
N GLN A 18 -4.27 -11.02 -3.57
CA GLN A 18 -3.57 -10.26 -4.60
C GLN A 18 -4.50 -9.18 -5.13
N PRO A 19 -4.56 -8.02 -4.45
CA PRO A 19 -5.41 -6.93 -4.93
C PRO A 19 -4.87 -6.37 -6.23
N MET A 20 -5.74 -6.22 -7.22
CA MET A 20 -5.37 -5.68 -8.52
C MET A 20 -5.41 -4.16 -8.51
N THR A 21 -6.23 -3.56 -7.65
CA THR A 21 -6.35 -2.11 -7.48
C THR A 21 -6.63 -1.80 -6.02
N ARG A 22 -6.38 -0.56 -5.62
CA ARG A 22 -6.74 -0.03 -4.30
C ARG A 22 -6.24 -0.90 -3.15
N SER A 23 -4.98 -1.28 -3.21
CA SER A 23 -4.37 -2.08 -2.15
C SER A 23 -4.43 -1.38 -0.79
N GLU A 24 -4.43 -0.04 -0.76
CA GLU A 24 -4.56 0.72 0.49
C GLU A 24 -5.91 0.47 1.16
N ALA A 25 -6.98 0.38 0.38
CA ALA A 25 -8.31 0.10 0.93
C ALA A 25 -8.38 -1.32 1.49
N LEU A 26 -7.76 -2.28 0.83
CA LEU A 26 -7.70 -3.64 1.34
C LEU A 26 -6.90 -3.72 2.63
N ARG A 27 -5.74 -3.07 2.70
CA ARG A 27 -4.93 -3.06 3.92
C ARG A 27 -5.67 -2.43 5.09
N LEU A 28 -6.40 -1.34 4.83
CA LEU A 28 -7.21 -0.70 5.85
C LEU A 28 -8.32 -1.63 6.33
N PHE A 29 -9.01 -2.29 5.41
CA PHE A 29 -10.05 -3.27 5.75
C PHE A 29 -9.50 -4.37 6.65
N LEU A 30 -8.35 -4.93 6.29
CA LEU A 30 -7.72 -6.01 7.06
C LEU A 30 -7.37 -5.53 8.46
N MET A 31 -6.78 -4.35 8.57
CA MET A 31 -6.42 -3.78 9.86
C MET A 31 -7.65 -3.58 10.75
N ASP A 32 -8.76 -3.12 10.18
CA ASP A 32 -9.97 -2.80 10.92
C ASP A 32 -10.78 -4.04 11.29
N HIS A 33 -10.51 -5.18 10.69
CA HIS A 33 -11.31 -6.39 10.87
C HIS A 33 -10.57 -7.55 11.52
N GLY A 34 -9.44 -7.25 12.19
CA GLY A 34 -8.76 -8.28 12.98
C GLY A 34 -7.87 -9.20 12.17
N TYR A 35 -7.32 -8.71 11.06
CA TYR A 35 -6.36 -9.44 10.26
C TYR A 35 -5.00 -8.74 10.30
N ALA A 36 -3.95 -9.53 10.14
CA ALA A 36 -2.60 -9.02 10.06
C ALA A 36 -1.92 -9.55 8.81
N ILE A 37 -1.11 -8.71 8.18
CA ILE A 37 -0.31 -9.11 7.04
C ILE A 37 0.96 -9.75 7.57
N LYS A 38 1.11 -11.05 7.34
CA LYS A 38 2.28 -11.81 7.77
C LYS A 38 3.45 -11.61 6.81
N ARG A 39 3.18 -11.60 5.51
CA ARG A 39 4.18 -11.40 4.47
C ARG A 39 3.55 -10.65 3.30
N GLU A 40 4.38 -9.86 2.63
CA GLU A 40 4.02 -9.25 1.35
C GLU A 40 5.16 -9.49 0.36
N ALA A 41 4.79 -9.62 -0.90
CA ALA A 41 5.73 -9.67 -1.99
C ALA A 41 5.12 -8.95 -3.18
N LEU A 42 5.97 -8.40 -4.02
CA LEU A 42 5.52 -7.72 -5.24
C LEU A 42 5.77 -8.63 -6.43
N VAL A 43 4.81 -8.65 -7.33
CA VAL A 43 4.86 -9.45 -8.56
C VAL A 43 4.74 -8.50 -9.73
N LEU A 44 5.65 -8.63 -10.68
CA LEU A 44 5.59 -7.90 -11.94
C LEU A 44 4.91 -8.80 -12.97
N ASP A 45 3.79 -8.35 -13.51
CA ASP A 45 3.04 -9.07 -14.52
C ASP A 45 2.61 -8.11 -15.61
N ARG A 46 3.06 -8.33 -16.81
CA ARG A 46 2.74 -7.51 -17.99
C ARG A 46 2.97 -6.02 -17.77
N GLY A 47 4.08 -5.70 -17.12
CA GLY A 47 4.47 -4.31 -16.86
C GLY A 47 3.79 -3.65 -15.67
N THR A 48 2.92 -4.37 -14.96
CA THR A 48 2.24 -3.85 -13.78
C THR A 48 2.72 -4.59 -12.54
N ILE A 49 2.97 -3.85 -11.46
CA ILE A 49 3.41 -4.41 -10.20
C ILE A 49 2.22 -4.56 -9.29
N TYR A 50 2.00 -5.75 -8.78
CA TYR A 50 0.90 -6.08 -7.87
C TYR A 50 1.43 -6.61 -6.55
N PRO A 51 0.84 -6.22 -5.41
CA PRO A 51 1.20 -6.83 -4.14
C PRO A 51 0.49 -8.17 -3.96
N CYS A 52 1.22 -9.12 -3.38
CA CYS A 52 0.64 -10.37 -2.90
C CYS A 52 0.80 -10.38 -1.39
N MET A 53 -0.24 -10.69 -0.67
CA MET A 53 -0.27 -10.66 0.79
C MET A 53 -0.63 -12.01 1.35
N GLU A 54 0.16 -12.45 2.32
CA GLU A 54 -0.21 -13.57 3.17
C GLU A 54 -0.79 -13.00 4.46
N VAL A 55 -2.05 -13.31 4.72
CA VAL A 55 -2.83 -12.69 5.78
C VAL A 55 -3.27 -13.74 6.78
N ILE A 56 -3.16 -13.42 8.04
CA ILE A 56 -3.57 -14.29 9.15
C ILE A 56 -4.51 -13.51 10.07
N ALA A 57 -5.24 -14.24 10.90
CA ALA A 57 -5.98 -13.61 11.99
C ALA A 57 -4.98 -12.95 12.94
N GLY A 58 -5.25 -11.74 13.38
CA GLY A 58 -4.35 -11.01 14.27
C GLY A 58 -4.60 -9.52 14.18
N GLN A 59 -3.76 -8.78 14.85
CA GLN A 59 -3.88 -7.33 14.87
C GLN A 59 -2.60 -6.71 14.32
N MET A 60 -2.78 -5.66 13.56
CA MET A 60 -1.67 -4.84 13.06
C MET A 60 -2.08 -3.38 13.12
N ARG A 61 -1.08 -2.51 13.17
CA ARG A 61 -1.28 -1.08 13.09
C ARG A 61 -0.40 -0.55 11.99
N LEU A 62 -1.01 -0.02 10.94
CA LEU A 62 -0.31 0.48 9.77
C LEU A 62 -0.33 2.00 9.74
N SER A 63 0.80 2.60 9.43
CA SER A 63 0.90 4.02 9.15
C SER A 63 0.29 4.34 7.78
N THR A 64 0.09 5.62 7.50
CA THR A 64 -0.37 6.05 6.18
C THR A 64 0.54 5.55 5.08
N GLY A 65 1.86 5.66 5.26
CA GLY A 65 2.82 5.16 4.27
C GLY A 65 2.68 3.66 4.04
N GLN A 66 2.50 2.90 5.11
CA GLN A 66 2.35 1.45 5.01
C GLN A 66 1.03 1.04 4.35
N LEU A 67 -0.05 1.78 4.60
CA LEU A 67 -1.31 1.51 3.91
C LEU A 67 -1.16 1.65 2.40
N TRP A 68 -0.48 2.68 1.95
CA TRP A 68 -0.35 2.99 0.53
C TRP A 68 0.83 2.30 -0.15
N GLY A 69 1.93 2.10 0.56
CA GLY A 69 3.17 1.61 -0.02
C GLY A 69 3.59 0.22 0.42
N GLY A 70 2.87 -0.39 1.34
CA GLY A 70 3.16 -1.73 1.81
C GLY A 70 3.72 -1.80 3.20
N ALA A 71 3.29 -2.81 3.94
CA ALA A 71 3.69 -3.02 5.33
C ALA A 71 4.99 -3.82 5.46
N ARG A 72 5.28 -4.70 4.49
CA ARG A 72 6.37 -5.66 4.56
C ARG A 72 7.21 -5.69 3.29
N LEU A 73 7.33 -4.55 2.60
CA LEU A 73 7.98 -4.50 1.29
C LEU A 73 9.35 -3.83 1.31
N ARG A 74 9.86 -3.51 2.50
CA ARG A 74 11.13 -2.78 2.64
C ARG A 74 12.29 -3.43 1.91
N GLN A 75 12.37 -4.75 1.91
CA GLN A 75 13.46 -5.49 1.28
C GLN A 75 13.08 -6.10 -0.06
N ASP A 76 11.89 -5.85 -0.55
CA ASP A 76 11.46 -6.37 -1.84
C ASP A 76 12.20 -5.65 -2.97
N PRO A 77 12.79 -6.38 -3.92
CA PRO A 77 13.52 -5.75 -5.03
C PRO A 77 12.67 -4.80 -5.86
N LEU A 78 11.35 -4.99 -5.90
CA LEU A 78 10.44 -4.11 -6.64
C LEU A 78 9.86 -3.01 -5.75
N GLY A 79 10.22 -2.96 -4.47
CA GLY A 79 9.62 -2.05 -3.50
C GLY A 79 9.80 -0.59 -3.85
N ASP A 80 11.00 -0.20 -4.23
CA ASP A 80 11.29 1.19 -4.59
C ASP A 80 10.49 1.62 -5.81
N THR A 81 10.49 0.81 -6.85
CA THR A 81 9.73 1.09 -8.08
C THR A 81 8.24 1.19 -7.78
N TYR A 82 7.73 0.30 -6.94
CA TYR A 82 6.32 0.30 -6.56
C TYR A 82 5.92 1.60 -5.87
N ILE A 83 6.72 2.05 -4.90
CA ILE A 83 6.46 3.32 -4.20
C ILE A 83 6.54 4.50 -5.15
N ILE A 84 7.53 4.54 -6.02
CA ILE A 84 7.69 5.62 -6.98
C ILE A 84 6.47 5.70 -7.90
N GLN A 85 5.97 4.56 -8.38
CA GLN A 85 4.78 4.54 -9.22
C GLN A 85 3.55 5.06 -8.47
N LYS A 86 3.41 4.73 -7.20
CA LYS A 86 2.33 5.26 -6.36
C LYS A 86 2.43 6.77 -6.22
N ILE A 87 3.63 7.27 -5.95
CA ILE A 87 3.86 8.71 -5.80
C ILE A 87 3.52 9.45 -7.09
N ILE A 88 3.97 8.95 -8.23
CA ILE A 88 3.69 9.57 -9.53
C ILE A 88 2.19 9.62 -9.78
N ARG A 89 1.48 8.55 -9.50
CA ARG A 89 0.04 8.48 -9.69
C ARG A 89 -0.69 9.49 -8.80
N LEU A 90 -0.27 9.60 -7.55
CA LEU A 90 -0.84 10.56 -6.62
C LEU A 90 -0.55 12.00 -7.02
N GLN A 91 0.65 12.28 -7.51
CA GLN A 91 1.02 13.61 -7.97
C GLN A 91 0.20 14.03 -9.19
N ARG A 92 -0.09 13.10 -10.09
CA ARG A 92 -0.98 13.37 -11.23
C ARG A 92 -2.39 13.69 -10.74
N ALA A 93 -2.89 12.96 -9.76
CA ALA A 93 -4.20 13.24 -9.18
C ALA A 93 -4.23 14.61 -8.50
N ILE A 94 -3.18 14.97 -7.78
CA ILE A 94 -3.06 16.30 -7.15
C ILE A 94 -3.08 17.40 -8.22
N ALA A 95 -2.33 17.23 -9.29
CA ALA A 95 -2.30 18.20 -10.37
C ALA A 95 -3.68 18.40 -11.00
N GLY A 96 -4.42 17.29 -11.19
CA GLY A 96 -5.79 17.37 -11.70
C GLY A 96 -6.71 18.15 -10.77
N LEU A 97 -6.59 17.92 -9.47
CA LEU A 97 -7.43 18.62 -8.49
C LEU A 97 -7.10 20.11 -8.38
N ARG A 98 -5.86 20.49 -8.65
CA ARG A 98 -5.46 21.90 -8.64
C ARG A 98 -6.14 22.74 -9.72
N HIS A 99 -6.58 22.12 -10.80
CA HIS A 99 -7.28 22.81 -11.86
C HIS A 99 -8.78 22.93 -11.61
N SER A 100 -9.27 22.31 -10.53
CA SER A 100 -10.65 22.39 -10.13
C SER A 100 -10.90 23.69 -9.37
N GLU A 101 -12.11 24.24 -9.54
CA GLU A 101 -12.55 25.42 -8.79
C GLU A 101 -13.38 25.05 -7.57
N ARG A 102 -13.50 23.74 -7.27
CA ARG A 102 -14.30 23.27 -6.13
C ARG A 102 -13.48 23.30 -4.85
N PRO A 103 -13.98 23.90 -3.77
CA PRO A 103 -13.27 23.90 -2.49
C PRO A 103 -12.96 22.51 -1.95
N ASP A 104 -13.88 21.55 -2.14
CA ASP A 104 -13.68 20.18 -1.68
C ASP A 104 -12.47 19.51 -2.34
N ASP A 105 -12.15 19.92 -3.56
CA ASP A 105 -11.02 19.36 -4.30
C ASP A 105 -9.69 19.86 -3.75
N TYR A 106 -9.66 21.04 -3.14
CA TYR A 106 -8.45 21.52 -2.45
C TYR A 106 -8.16 20.67 -1.22
N GLU A 107 -9.18 20.29 -0.47
CA GLU A 107 -9.01 19.41 0.69
C GLU A 107 -8.55 18.02 0.26
N LYS A 108 -9.09 17.49 -0.83
CA LYS A 108 -8.64 16.22 -1.38
C LYS A 108 -7.18 16.28 -1.78
N ALA A 109 -6.78 17.36 -2.44
CA ALA A 109 -5.40 17.56 -2.85
C ALA A 109 -4.47 17.60 -1.64
N ASP A 110 -4.88 18.27 -0.57
CA ASP A 110 -4.07 18.34 0.65
C ASP A 110 -3.89 16.97 1.28
N ARG A 111 -4.95 16.16 1.33
CA ARG A 111 -4.85 14.78 1.84
C ARG A 111 -3.91 13.94 0.99
N LEU A 112 -3.98 14.07 -0.33
CA LEU A 112 -3.08 13.33 -1.21
C LEU A 112 -1.63 13.77 -1.03
N ARG A 113 -1.39 15.07 -0.78
CA ARG A 113 -0.04 15.55 -0.48
C ARG A 113 0.51 14.94 0.81
N GLU A 114 -0.32 14.80 1.82
CA GLU A 114 0.09 14.14 3.06
C GLU A 114 0.48 12.68 2.81
N ILE A 115 -0.25 11.99 1.95
CA ILE A 115 0.08 10.62 1.58
C ILE A 115 1.40 10.57 0.83
N VAL A 116 1.62 11.48 -0.12
CA VAL A 116 2.88 11.54 -0.86
C VAL A 116 4.06 11.80 0.10
N THR A 117 3.88 12.71 1.05
CA THR A 117 4.90 12.99 2.06
C THR A 117 5.22 11.75 2.88
N ALA A 118 4.19 11.00 3.29
CA ALA A 118 4.38 9.76 4.04
C ALA A 118 5.13 8.71 3.21
N LEU A 119 4.81 8.59 1.93
CA LEU A 119 5.50 7.63 1.05
C LEU A 119 6.96 8.03 0.80
N LEU A 120 7.23 9.30 0.60
CA LEU A 120 8.61 9.78 0.44
C LEU A 120 9.43 9.52 1.69
N SER A 121 8.86 9.77 2.85
CA SER A 121 9.52 9.52 4.14
C SER A 121 9.80 8.04 4.33
N MET A 122 8.84 7.19 4.03
CA MET A 122 9.01 5.75 4.16
C MET A 122 10.06 5.21 3.19
N ARG A 123 10.07 5.74 1.96
CA ARG A 123 11.10 5.37 0.97
C ARG A 123 12.48 5.73 1.47
N GLU A 124 12.63 6.89 2.08
CA GLU A 124 13.90 7.32 2.65
C GLU A 124 14.34 6.40 3.80
N GLU A 125 13.42 6.02 4.68
CA GLU A 125 13.69 5.07 5.74
C GLU A 125 14.15 3.71 5.18
N TRP A 126 13.51 3.24 4.11
CA TRP A 126 13.89 1.98 3.48
C TRP A 126 15.30 2.04 2.91
N ARG A 127 15.66 3.16 2.30
CA ARG A 127 17.01 3.34 1.75
C ARG A 127 18.07 3.35 2.83
N HIS A 128 17.79 3.99 3.96
CA HIS A 128 18.69 3.98 5.10
C HIS A 128 18.80 2.59 5.74
N ALA A 129 17.67 1.93 5.92
CA ALA A 129 17.64 0.61 6.54
C ALA A 129 18.37 -0.44 5.71
N ASN A 130 18.26 -0.34 4.38
CA ASN A 130 18.96 -1.26 3.47
C ASN A 130 20.43 -0.89 3.29
N GLY A 131 20.81 0.31 3.76
CA GLY A 131 22.17 0.79 3.74
C GLY A 131 22.67 1.15 2.36
N PRO A 132 23.79 1.88 2.29
CA PRO A 132 24.46 2.08 1.03
C PRO A 132 25.04 0.74 0.59
N ARG A 133 24.78 0.39 -0.65
CA ARG A 133 25.31 -0.86 -1.21
C ARG A 133 26.61 -0.53 -1.93
N ASN A 134 27.66 -0.59 -1.20
CA ASN A 134 28.97 -0.34 -1.74
C ASN A 134 29.57 -1.60 -2.34
#